data_72c7cebf07a1c670dba8f0a9438709bc
#
_entry.id   72c7cebf07a1c670dba8f0a9438709bc
#
_cell.length_a   1.000
_cell.length_b   1.000
_cell.length_c   1.000
_cell.angle_alpha   90.00
_cell.angle_beta   90.00
_cell.angle_gamma   90.00
#
_symmetry.space_group_name_H-M   'P 1'
#
loop_
_entity.id
_entity.type
_entity.pdbx_description
1 polymer ?
#
loop_
_entity_poly.entity_id
_entity_poly.type
_entity_poly.pdbx_seq_one_letter_code
_entity_poly.pdbx_strand_id
1 'polypeptide(L)'
;MAKAKDKKVILDTSGDLLKEGIKANPTMIKPNSEEMESLLGISINNKDEIIKSVLKLHQSGIEVVVVSLGGDGALLVSKEGIYQGRPPKIDVVNTVGCGDSMVAAFAVGFERGYSLVDSLKYAISVSAANALTNSTGSFKQEDAESIYKDIEITKINIEN
;
A
#
# COMPACT_ATOMS: atom_id res chain seq x y z
N MET A 1 18.05 3.32 13.91
CA MET A 1 17.92 2.38 15.06
C MET A 1 17.27 1.06 14.67
N ALA A 2 16.02 0.98 14.17
CA ALA A 2 15.38 -0.30 13.83
C ALA A 2 16.07 -1.06 12.68
N LYS A 3 16.42 -0.39 11.57
CA LYS A 3 17.19 -0.97 10.46
C LYS A 3 18.59 -1.46 10.88
N ALA A 4 19.23 -0.79 11.83
CA ALA A 4 20.52 -1.24 12.37
C ALA A 4 20.42 -2.57 13.16
N LYS A 5 19.20 -3.06 13.38
CA LYS A 5 18.89 -4.34 14.05
C LYS A 5 18.22 -5.34 13.11
N ASP A 6 18.35 -5.17 11.78
CA ASP A 6 17.70 -5.97 10.73
C ASP A 6 16.17 -6.07 10.88
N LYS A 7 15.55 -5.03 11.45
CA LYS A 7 14.08 -4.98 11.57
C LYS A 7 13.48 -4.27 10.37
N LYS A 8 12.39 -4.82 9.84
CA LYS A 8 11.57 -4.15 8.83
C LYS A 8 10.86 -2.97 9.46
N VAL A 9 10.83 -1.84 8.74
CA VAL A 9 10.20 -0.60 9.18
C VAL A 9 9.15 -0.20 8.16
N ILE A 10 7.91 -0.12 8.58
CA ILE A 10 6.83 0.47 7.78
C ILE A 10 6.61 1.89 8.29
N LEU A 11 6.71 2.86 7.41
CA LEU A 11 6.44 4.27 7.71
C LEU A 11 5.11 4.66 7.07
N ASP A 12 4.14 5.02 7.90
CA ASP A 12 2.86 5.57 7.49
C ASP A 12 2.65 6.92 8.20
N THR A 13 2.76 7.98 7.44
CA THR A 13 2.63 9.37 7.88
C THR A 13 2.50 10.27 6.65
N SER A 14 2.25 11.55 6.82
CA SER A 14 1.98 12.49 5.71
C SER A 14 2.80 13.78 5.81
N GLY A 15 2.75 14.58 4.76
CA GLY A 15 3.34 15.92 4.70
C GLY A 15 4.85 15.94 4.96
N ASP A 16 5.30 16.91 5.76
CA ASP A 16 6.73 17.10 6.04
C ASP A 16 7.31 15.96 6.89
N LEU A 17 6.50 15.28 7.71
CA LEU A 17 6.95 14.11 8.46
C LEU A 17 7.29 12.94 7.52
N LEU A 18 6.52 12.76 6.45
CA LEU A 18 6.84 11.76 5.43
C LEU A 18 8.14 12.13 4.70
N LYS A 19 8.30 13.40 4.29
CA LYS A 19 9.53 13.89 3.64
C LYS A 19 10.78 13.67 4.49
N GLU A 20 10.69 13.90 5.78
CA GLU A 20 11.80 13.65 6.70
C GLU A 20 12.02 12.15 6.96
N GLY A 21 10.92 11.40 7.14
CA GLY A 21 10.98 9.98 7.46
C GLY A 21 11.57 9.11 6.35
N ILE A 22 11.33 9.44 5.08
CA ILE A 22 11.91 8.70 3.95
C ILE A 22 13.42 8.81 3.86
N LYS A 23 14.04 9.86 4.40
CA LYS A 23 15.50 10.01 4.46
C LYS A 23 16.19 8.92 5.28
N ALA A 24 15.44 8.28 6.19
CA ALA A 24 15.91 7.13 6.96
C ALA A 24 15.81 5.80 6.20
N ASN A 25 15.39 5.82 4.94
CA ASN A 25 15.17 4.66 4.07
C ASN A 25 14.37 3.55 4.77
N PRO A 26 13.11 3.78 5.16
CA PRO A 26 12.27 2.72 5.73
C PRO A 26 12.16 1.54 4.76
N THR A 27 11.82 0.36 5.25
CA THR A 27 11.60 -0.82 4.40
C THR A 27 10.41 -0.60 3.48
N MET A 28 9.34 0.00 4.01
CA MET A 28 8.11 0.26 3.27
C MET A 28 7.52 1.62 3.63
N ILE A 29 6.93 2.28 2.64
CA ILE A 29 6.01 3.41 2.80
C ILE A 29 4.68 3.11 2.10
N LYS A 30 3.60 3.77 2.58
CA LYS A 30 2.27 3.63 1.97
C LYS A 30 1.58 5.00 1.82
N PRO A 31 2.03 5.87 0.92
CA PRO A 31 1.28 7.07 0.59
C PRO A 31 -0.01 6.77 -0.20
N ASN A 32 -0.98 7.67 -0.13
CA ASN A 32 -2.04 7.78 -1.12
C ASN A 32 -1.62 8.74 -2.25
N SER A 33 -2.49 8.95 -3.25
CA SER A 33 -2.17 9.80 -4.40
C SER A 33 -1.90 11.26 -4.01
N GLU A 34 -2.67 11.84 -3.10
CA GLU A 34 -2.51 13.23 -2.62
C GLU A 34 -1.21 13.39 -1.84
N GLU A 35 -0.87 12.42 -0.99
CA GLU A 35 0.39 12.40 -0.25
C GLU A 35 1.60 12.27 -1.17
N MET A 36 1.47 11.50 -2.25
CA MET A 36 2.49 11.41 -3.31
C MET A 36 2.71 12.73 -4.02
N GLU A 37 1.63 13.42 -4.41
CA GLU A 37 1.70 14.76 -5.02
C GLU A 37 2.41 15.74 -4.09
N SER A 38 2.01 15.78 -2.82
CA SER A 38 2.63 16.62 -1.80
C SER A 38 4.12 16.29 -1.58
N LEU A 39 4.44 15.00 -1.55
CA LEU A 39 5.81 14.52 -1.34
C LEU A 39 6.76 14.89 -2.48
N LEU A 40 6.28 14.78 -3.71
CA LEU A 40 7.09 14.98 -4.92
C LEU A 40 6.97 16.40 -5.49
N GLY A 41 6.01 17.20 -5.02
CA GLY A 41 5.75 18.56 -5.52
C GLY A 41 5.24 18.57 -6.97
N ILE A 42 4.46 17.58 -7.36
CA ILE A 42 3.90 17.40 -8.71
C ILE A 42 2.40 17.11 -8.63
N SER A 43 1.69 17.37 -9.72
CA SER A 43 0.31 16.87 -9.89
C SER A 43 0.34 15.54 -10.63
N ILE A 44 -0.52 14.61 -10.21
CA ILE A 44 -0.64 13.26 -10.76
C ILE A 44 -2.02 13.12 -11.40
N ASN A 45 -2.08 13.12 -12.72
CA ASN A 45 -3.34 13.18 -13.47
C ASN A 45 -3.77 11.83 -14.04
N ASN A 46 -2.86 10.85 -14.06
CA ASN A 46 -3.11 9.54 -14.66
C ASN A 46 -2.26 8.45 -14.02
N LYS A 47 -2.59 7.19 -14.36
CA LYS A 47 -1.93 6.01 -13.82
C LYS A 47 -0.43 5.93 -14.16
N ASP A 48 -0.04 6.35 -15.36
CA ASP A 48 1.36 6.29 -15.77
C ASP A 48 2.23 7.25 -14.95
N GLU A 49 1.69 8.40 -14.60
CA GLU A 49 2.34 9.35 -13.69
C GLU A 49 2.46 8.79 -12.27
N ILE A 50 1.45 8.06 -11.77
CA ILE A 50 1.55 7.34 -10.50
C ILE A 50 2.71 6.34 -10.57
N ILE A 51 2.76 5.50 -11.59
CA ILE A 51 3.79 4.47 -11.75
C ILE A 51 5.19 5.10 -11.78
N LYS A 52 5.38 6.14 -12.59
CA LYS A 52 6.67 6.87 -12.66
C LYS A 52 7.07 7.45 -11.30
N SER A 53 6.12 8.01 -10.58
CA SER A 53 6.33 8.61 -9.26
C SER A 53 6.72 7.57 -8.21
N VAL A 54 6.04 6.44 -8.20
CA VAL A 54 6.33 5.32 -7.28
C VAL A 54 7.70 4.72 -7.55
N LEU A 55 8.06 4.56 -8.83
CA LEU A 55 9.38 4.10 -9.24
C LEU A 55 10.49 5.04 -8.76
N LYS A 56 10.29 6.35 -8.89
CA LYS A 56 11.25 7.35 -8.40
C LYS A 56 11.49 7.22 -6.89
N LEU A 57 10.41 7.00 -6.11
CA LEU A 57 10.52 6.75 -4.66
C LEU A 57 11.25 5.43 -4.35
N HIS A 58 10.94 4.37 -5.09
CA HIS A 58 11.65 3.10 -4.93
C HIS A 58 13.14 3.25 -5.25
N GLN A 59 13.49 3.92 -6.34
CA GLN A 59 14.88 4.19 -6.74
C GLN A 59 15.65 5.07 -5.74
N SER A 60 14.96 5.84 -4.89
CA SER A 60 15.62 6.62 -3.82
C SER A 60 16.09 5.77 -2.63
N GLY A 61 15.86 4.45 -2.65
CA GLY A 61 16.34 3.49 -1.65
C GLY A 61 15.27 2.88 -0.75
N ILE A 62 13.99 3.11 -1.05
CA ILE A 62 12.86 2.48 -0.33
C ILE A 62 12.59 1.11 -0.95
N GLU A 63 12.67 0.04 -0.17
CA GLU A 63 12.56 -1.33 -0.69
C GLU A 63 11.18 -1.66 -1.25
N VAL A 64 10.11 -1.18 -0.59
CA VAL A 64 8.71 -1.42 -0.98
C VAL A 64 7.94 -0.10 -0.92
N VAL A 65 7.35 0.32 -2.03
CA VAL A 65 6.46 1.47 -2.08
C VAL A 65 5.06 0.97 -2.46
N VAL A 66 4.08 1.24 -1.61
CA VAL A 66 2.67 0.92 -1.87
C VAL A 66 1.90 2.21 -1.99
N VAL A 67 1.12 2.38 -3.05
CA VAL A 67 0.21 3.53 -3.19
C VAL A 67 -1.22 3.05 -3.12
N SER A 68 -1.98 3.54 -2.16
CA SER A 68 -3.41 3.26 -2.06
C SER A 68 -4.19 4.11 -3.06
N LEU A 69 -5.11 3.47 -3.78
CA LEU A 69 -5.90 4.03 -4.88
C LEU A 69 -7.41 4.00 -4.58
N GLY A 70 -7.79 3.99 -3.32
CA GLY A 70 -9.19 3.87 -2.90
C GLY A 70 -9.86 2.61 -3.43
N GLY A 71 -11.00 2.76 -4.09
CA GLY A 71 -11.74 1.63 -4.69
C GLY A 71 -10.99 0.88 -5.80
N ASP A 72 -9.96 1.49 -6.40
CA ASP A 72 -9.08 0.85 -7.39
C ASP A 72 -7.97 -0.01 -6.77
N GLY A 73 -8.00 -0.16 -5.45
CA GLY A 73 -7.08 -1.02 -4.69
C GLY A 73 -5.74 -0.36 -4.38
N ALA A 74 -4.64 -0.99 -4.76
CA ALA A 74 -3.31 -0.47 -4.49
C ALA A 74 -2.28 -0.90 -5.55
N LEU A 75 -1.26 -0.05 -5.71
CA LEU A 75 -0.08 -0.31 -6.53
C LEU A 75 1.11 -0.59 -5.61
N LEU A 76 1.86 -1.65 -5.87
CA LEU A 76 3.08 -2.01 -5.15
C LEU A 76 4.27 -2.00 -6.11
N VAL A 77 5.36 -1.35 -5.71
CA VAL A 77 6.64 -1.37 -6.42
C VAL A 77 7.73 -1.87 -5.49
N SER A 78 8.53 -2.79 -6.00
CA SER A 78 9.70 -3.36 -5.33
C SER A 78 10.70 -3.85 -6.37
N LYS A 79 11.83 -4.41 -5.92
CA LYS A 79 12.79 -5.10 -6.81
C LYS A 79 12.19 -6.29 -7.58
N GLU A 80 11.06 -6.85 -7.12
CA GLU A 80 10.39 -8.00 -7.77
C GLU A 80 9.51 -7.55 -8.95
N GLY A 81 9.24 -6.24 -9.05
CA GLY A 81 8.44 -5.65 -10.10
C GLY A 81 7.36 -4.71 -9.59
N ILE A 82 6.43 -4.41 -10.47
CA ILE A 82 5.28 -3.53 -10.23
C ILE A 82 4.02 -4.39 -10.29
N TYR A 83 3.21 -4.30 -9.25
CA TYR A 83 1.97 -5.06 -9.14
C TYR A 83 0.82 -4.13 -8.78
N GLN A 84 -0.31 -4.29 -9.43
CA GLN A 84 -1.56 -3.69 -9.02
C GLN A 84 -2.50 -4.76 -8.50
N GLY A 85 -3.02 -4.55 -7.31
CA GLY A 85 -4.12 -5.34 -6.76
C GLY A 85 -5.41 -4.55 -6.82
N ARG A 86 -6.50 -5.17 -7.29
CA ARG A 86 -7.84 -4.59 -7.34
C ARG A 86 -8.82 -5.45 -6.54
N PRO A 87 -9.55 -4.88 -5.58
CA PRO A 87 -10.64 -5.58 -4.91
C PRO A 87 -11.85 -5.70 -5.84
N PRO A 88 -12.77 -6.62 -5.57
CA PRO A 88 -14.10 -6.59 -6.17
C PRO A 88 -14.84 -5.32 -5.73
N LYS A 89 -15.92 -4.97 -6.45
CA LYS A 89 -16.82 -3.89 -6.01
C LYS A 89 -17.50 -4.28 -4.71
N ILE A 90 -17.48 -3.38 -3.74
CA ILE A 90 -18.10 -3.54 -2.43
C ILE A 90 -18.97 -2.34 -2.10
N ASP A 91 -19.96 -2.53 -1.23
CA ASP A 91 -20.80 -1.46 -0.71
C ASP A 91 -20.09 -0.80 0.49
N VAL A 92 -19.39 0.28 0.21
CA VAL A 92 -18.58 1.00 1.20
C VAL A 92 -19.47 1.68 2.23
N VAL A 93 -19.24 1.38 3.50
CA VAL A 93 -19.93 1.99 4.64
C VAL A 93 -19.08 3.11 5.26
N ASN A 94 -17.77 2.84 5.48
CA ASN A 94 -16.86 3.82 6.09
C ASN A 94 -15.42 3.56 5.64
N THR A 95 -14.74 4.57 5.14
CA THR A 95 -13.35 4.47 4.68
C THR A 95 -12.31 4.80 5.75
N VAL A 96 -12.74 5.30 6.92
CA VAL A 96 -11.81 5.65 8.02
C VAL A 96 -11.13 4.38 8.55
N GLY A 97 -9.81 4.41 8.64
CA GLY A 97 -9.00 3.28 9.10
C GLY A 97 -8.66 2.24 8.02
N CYS A 98 -9.14 2.40 6.77
CA CYS A 98 -8.75 1.50 5.68
C CYS A 98 -7.24 1.53 5.42
N GLY A 99 -6.62 2.71 5.48
CA GLY A 99 -5.17 2.87 5.35
C GLY A 99 -4.41 2.16 6.47
N ASP A 100 -4.82 2.38 7.72
CA ASP A 100 -4.22 1.75 8.90
C ASP A 100 -4.36 0.22 8.86
N SER A 101 -5.54 -0.26 8.46
CA SER A 101 -5.82 -1.69 8.26
C SER A 101 -4.91 -2.31 7.19
N MET A 102 -4.66 -1.59 6.10
CA MET A 102 -3.71 -2.01 5.05
C MET A 102 -2.28 -2.11 5.59
N VAL A 103 -1.83 -1.12 6.35
CA VAL A 103 -0.50 -1.11 6.99
C VAL A 103 -0.35 -2.27 7.97
N ALA A 104 -1.35 -2.48 8.83
CA ALA A 104 -1.36 -3.59 9.79
C ALA A 104 -1.28 -4.95 9.08
N ALA A 105 -2.01 -5.12 7.98
CA ALA A 105 -1.97 -6.35 7.19
C ALA A 105 -0.61 -6.58 6.52
N PHE A 106 0.07 -5.54 6.01
CA PHE A 106 1.45 -5.66 5.53
C PHE A 106 2.42 -6.05 6.65
N ALA A 107 2.26 -5.48 7.85
CA ALA A 107 3.08 -5.85 9.00
C ALA A 107 2.92 -7.34 9.35
N VAL A 108 1.69 -7.86 9.35
CA VAL A 108 1.40 -9.29 9.51
C VAL A 108 2.03 -10.12 8.38
N GLY A 109 1.91 -9.68 7.13
CA GLY A 109 2.52 -10.35 5.99
C GLY A 109 4.05 -10.46 6.13
N PHE A 110 4.71 -9.39 6.55
CA PHE A 110 6.15 -9.37 6.79
C PHE A 110 6.55 -10.29 7.94
N GLU A 111 5.79 -10.31 9.03
CA GLU A 111 6.05 -11.18 10.18
C GLU A 111 5.88 -12.66 9.83
N ARG A 112 4.88 -12.98 9.02
CA ARG A 112 4.57 -14.34 8.58
C ARG A 112 5.39 -14.81 7.38
N GLY A 113 6.22 -13.95 6.79
CA GLY A 113 7.05 -14.27 5.64
C GLY A 113 6.26 -14.48 4.33
N TYR A 114 5.12 -13.81 4.18
CA TYR A 114 4.37 -13.83 2.92
C TYR A 114 5.20 -13.19 1.80
N SER A 115 4.96 -13.63 0.57
CA SER A 115 5.47 -12.90 -0.60
C SER A 115 4.91 -11.47 -0.62
N LEU A 116 5.57 -10.54 -1.33
CA LEU A 116 5.05 -9.18 -1.45
C LEU A 116 3.70 -9.13 -2.17
N VAL A 117 3.48 -10.03 -3.13
CA VAL A 117 2.21 -10.16 -3.85
C VAL A 117 1.10 -10.68 -2.93
N ASP A 118 1.37 -11.70 -2.12
CA ASP A 118 0.39 -12.20 -1.14
C ASP A 118 0.12 -11.18 -0.05
N SER A 119 1.15 -10.45 0.41
CA SER A 119 1.00 -9.34 1.35
C SER A 119 0.14 -8.22 0.79
N LEU A 120 0.31 -7.86 -0.48
CA LEU A 120 -0.54 -6.87 -1.17
C LEU A 120 -1.99 -7.35 -1.23
N LYS A 121 -2.20 -8.60 -1.65
CA LYS A 121 -3.53 -9.21 -1.73
C LYS A 121 -4.22 -9.24 -0.37
N TYR A 122 -3.51 -9.67 0.66
CA TYR A 122 -4.00 -9.69 2.03
C TYR A 122 -4.30 -8.28 2.56
N ALA A 123 -3.42 -7.33 2.33
CA ALA A 123 -3.60 -5.95 2.78
C ALA A 123 -4.81 -5.27 2.12
N ILE A 124 -5.05 -5.50 0.83
CA ILE A 124 -6.24 -5.00 0.13
C ILE A 124 -7.51 -5.66 0.70
N SER A 125 -7.49 -6.96 0.97
CA SER A 125 -8.67 -7.66 1.50
C SER A 125 -9.08 -7.15 2.88
N VAL A 126 -8.12 -6.95 3.78
CA VAL A 126 -8.35 -6.42 5.13
C VAL A 126 -8.82 -4.96 5.08
N SER A 127 -8.20 -4.14 4.24
CA SER A 127 -8.60 -2.75 4.03
C SER A 127 -10.03 -2.63 3.47
N ALA A 128 -10.38 -3.45 2.49
CA ALA A 128 -11.72 -3.48 1.92
C ALA A 128 -12.77 -4.02 2.90
N ALA A 129 -12.43 -5.04 3.70
CA ALA A 129 -13.31 -5.55 4.74
C ALA A 129 -13.55 -4.53 5.86
N ASN A 130 -12.54 -3.69 6.22
CA ASN A 130 -12.76 -2.55 7.12
C ASN A 130 -13.78 -1.57 6.53
N ALA A 131 -13.76 -1.33 5.22
CA ALA A 131 -14.69 -0.41 4.57
C ALA A 131 -16.16 -0.88 4.62
N LEU A 132 -16.43 -2.14 4.89
CA LEU A 132 -17.77 -2.70 5.07
C LEU A 132 -18.36 -2.46 6.47
N THR A 133 -17.60 -1.88 7.40
CA THR A 133 -18.01 -1.69 8.79
C THR A 133 -18.15 -0.21 9.15
N ASN A 134 -18.96 0.09 10.17
CA ASN A 134 -19.06 1.44 10.73
C ASN A 134 -17.89 1.78 11.66
N SER A 135 -17.14 0.77 12.10
CA SER A 135 -16.08 0.91 13.10
C SER A 135 -14.72 1.02 12.42
N THR A 136 -13.91 1.98 12.85
CA THR A 136 -12.54 2.17 12.37
C THR A 136 -11.64 1.04 12.85
N GLY A 137 -10.83 0.48 11.94
CA GLY A 137 -9.86 -0.57 12.28
C GLY A 137 -10.50 -1.89 12.68
N SER A 138 -11.75 -2.12 12.29
CA SER A 138 -12.50 -3.34 12.57
C SER A 138 -13.00 -3.98 11.29
N PHE A 139 -13.00 -5.28 11.22
CA PHE A 139 -13.56 -6.03 10.08
C PHE A 139 -13.97 -7.44 10.54
N LYS A 140 -14.83 -8.07 9.75
CA LYS A 140 -15.14 -9.50 9.92
C LYS A 140 -14.14 -10.31 9.10
N GLN A 141 -13.59 -11.35 9.71
CA GLN A 141 -12.63 -12.22 9.03
C GLN A 141 -13.22 -12.86 7.78
N GLU A 142 -14.50 -13.27 7.84
CA GLU A 142 -15.23 -13.87 6.73
C GLU A 142 -15.30 -12.93 5.51
N ASP A 143 -15.53 -11.63 5.74
CA ASP A 143 -15.56 -10.62 4.68
C ASP A 143 -14.18 -10.49 4.03
N ALA A 144 -13.10 -10.41 4.83
CA ALA A 144 -11.75 -10.34 4.32
C ALA A 144 -11.36 -11.60 3.52
N GLU A 145 -11.73 -12.79 3.99
CA GLU A 145 -11.48 -14.05 3.29
C GLU A 145 -12.25 -14.16 1.97
N SER A 146 -13.49 -13.68 1.95
CA SER A 146 -14.30 -13.62 0.72
C SER A 146 -13.68 -12.67 -0.29
N ILE A 147 -13.38 -11.44 0.13
CA ILE A 147 -12.76 -10.42 -0.73
C ILE A 147 -11.39 -10.89 -1.25
N TYR A 148 -10.59 -11.54 -0.40
CA TYR A 148 -9.27 -12.05 -0.78
C TYR A 148 -9.32 -12.96 -2.01
N LYS A 149 -10.34 -13.82 -2.13
CA LYS A 149 -10.49 -14.75 -3.26
C LYS A 149 -10.70 -14.02 -4.58
N ASP A 150 -11.41 -12.89 -4.54
CA ASP A 150 -11.84 -12.14 -5.72
C ASP A 150 -10.88 -10.96 -6.07
N ILE A 151 -9.79 -10.77 -5.31
CA ILE A 151 -8.78 -9.76 -5.65
C ILE A 151 -8.00 -10.19 -6.88
N GLU A 152 -8.00 -9.31 -7.87
CA GLU A 152 -7.18 -9.47 -9.07
C GLU A 152 -5.81 -8.82 -8.88
N ILE A 153 -4.75 -9.59 -9.16
CA ILE A 153 -3.37 -9.07 -9.16
C ILE A 153 -2.86 -9.05 -10.60
N THR A 154 -2.43 -7.89 -11.04
CA THR A 154 -1.83 -7.68 -12.36
C THR A 154 -0.39 -7.22 -12.22
N LYS A 155 0.56 -7.90 -12.85
CA LYS A 155 1.93 -7.42 -13.01
C LYS A 155 1.99 -6.39 -14.13
N ILE A 156 2.56 -5.23 -13.85
CA ILE A 156 2.70 -4.15 -14.83
C ILE A 156 4.12 -4.22 -15.41
N ASN A 157 4.20 -4.38 -16.72
CA ASN A 157 5.44 -4.30 -17.46
C ASN A 157 5.62 -2.85 -17.96
N ILE A 158 6.79 -2.29 -17.72
CA ILE A 158 7.14 -0.99 -18.30
C ILE A 158 7.83 -1.29 -19.63
N GLU A 159 7.21 -0.86 -20.72
CA GLU A 159 7.92 -0.81 -21.99
C GLU A 159 8.99 0.28 -21.89
N ASN A 160 10.23 -0.10 -22.13
CA ASN A 160 11.40 0.79 -22.13
C ASN A 160 11.38 1.73 -23.34
#